data_8c8f67f7ff2a445ed46726abc3824ac0
#
_entry.id   8c8f67f7ff2a445ed46726abc3824ac0
#
_cell.length_a   1.000
_cell.length_b   1.000
_cell.length_c   1.000
_cell.angle_alpha   90.00
_cell.angle_beta   90.00
_cell.angle_gamma   90.00
#
_symmetry.space_group_name_H-M   'P 1'
#
loop_
_entity.id
_entity.type
_entity.pdbx_description
1 polymer ?
#
loop_
_entity_poly.entity_id
_entity_poly.type
_entity_poly.pdbx_seq_one_letter_code
_entity_poly.pdbx_strand_id
1 'polypeptide(L)'
;LSLHPLFVIIMLFSVLTGQFLELLTLFTIVLIHELGHVVAALLVGVTVKSVQLLPFGGVAVIEDHGRLTASREIGIALAGPLQNGIMIVMALGLQQAGYGNQEFLTYFINANAIIALFNLVPVLPLDGGKVLQATVSLFLPYYYTLLWSGRISVAASVLVIVYALLPLGAGGGLRLNMVMIGAFLLYSNLTDHRNLPYRFVAFLMNREAVYEYHLRTGSVARPIVALSAKPLDAILRLFKRNQYHFIYVLNGKGNVVAVVPEQRLISTYFGM
;
A
#
# COMPACT_ATOMS: atom_id res chain seq x y z
N LEU A 1 -7.19 -4.47 -18.55
CA LEU A 1 -6.85 -5.72 -17.86
C LEU A 1 -5.80 -6.43 -18.70
N SER A 2 -4.61 -6.70 -18.16
CA SER A 2 -3.56 -7.45 -18.84
C SER A 2 -3.20 -8.68 -18.02
N LEU A 3 -3.13 -9.83 -18.68
CA LEU A 3 -2.71 -11.09 -18.08
C LEU A 3 -1.20 -11.26 -18.30
N HIS A 4 -0.47 -11.56 -17.25
CA HIS A 4 0.96 -11.85 -17.38
C HIS A 4 1.17 -13.23 -18.03
N PRO A 5 2.14 -13.42 -18.96
CA PRO A 5 2.37 -14.72 -19.63
C PRO A 5 2.57 -15.89 -18.67
N LEU A 6 3.23 -15.65 -17.54
CA LEU A 6 3.43 -16.64 -16.48
C LEU A 6 2.11 -17.18 -15.91
N PHE A 7 1.06 -16.35 -15.88
CA PHE A 7 -0.29 -16.77 -15.48
C PHE A 7 -0.82 -17.87 -16.39
N VAL A 8 -0.70 -17.67 -17.70
CA VAL A 8 -1.18 -18.66 -18.70
C VAL A 8 -0.43 -19.98 -18.55
N ILE A 9 0.89 -19.93 -18.31
CA ILE A 9 1.73 -21.12 -18.10
C ILE A 9 1.26 -21.91 -16.87
N ILE A 10 1.01 -21.21 -15.74
CA ILE A 10 0.54 -21.85 -14.50
C ILE A 10 -0.84 -22.47 -14.69
N MET A 11 -1.75 -21.78 -15.41
CA MET A 11 -3.08 -22.33 -15.72
C MET A 11 -3.00 -23.59 -16.58
N LEU A 12 -2.13 -23.61 -17.58
CA LEU A 12 -1.92 -24.81 -18.41
C LEU A 12 -1.33 -25.96 -17.59
N PHE A 13 -0.38 -25.66 -16.69
CA PHE A 13 0.21 -26.67 -15.82
C PHE A 13 -0.80 -27.25 -14.82
N SER A 14 -1.75 -26.43 -14.32
CA SER A 14 -2.79 -26.89 -13.40
C SER A 14 -3.78 -27.87 -14.05
N VAL A 15 -4.00 -27.77 -15.37
CA VAL A 15 -4.80 -28.77 -16.12
C VAL A 15 -4.09 -30.13 -16.10
N LEU A 16 -2.77 -30.15 -16.27
CA LEU A 16 -1.97 -31.39 -16.24
C LEU A 16 -1.94 -32.06 -14.87
N THR A 17 -2.00 -31.25 -13.79
CA THR A 17 -1.99 -31.74 -12.39
C THR A 17 -3.38 -32.07 -11.85
N GLY A 18 -4.46 -31.81 -12.59
CA GLY A 18 -5.84 -32.00 -12.15
C GLY A 18 -6.35 -30.97 -11.14
N GLN A 19 -5.58 -29.88 -10.88
CA GLN A 19 -5.90 -28.83 -9.91
C GLN A 19 -6.47 -27.57 -10.56
N PHE A 20 -7.03 -27.72 -11.76
CA PHE A 20 -7.51 -26.57 -12.55
C PHE A 20 -8.66 -25.82 -11.86
N LEU A 21 -9.64 -26.52 -11.28
CA LEU A 21 -10.78 -25.88 -10.60
C LEU A 21 -10.37 -25.13 -9.35
N GLU A 22 -9.46 -25.70 -8.56
CA GLU A 22 -8.95 -25.02 -7.35
C GLU A 22 -8.19 -23.74 -7.74
N LEU A 23 -7.32 -23.82 -8.74
CA LEU A 23 -6.56 -22.67 -9.19
C LEU A 23 -7.46 -21.59 -9.81
N LEU A 24 -8.43 -22.00 -10.65
CA LEU A 24 -9.42 -21.08 -11.23
C LEU A 24 -10.22 -20.37 -10.14
N THR A 25 -10.62 -21.10 -9.09
CA THR A 25 -11.33 -20.52 -7.93
C THR A 25 -10.46 -19.52 -7.21
N LEU A 26 -9.19 -19.82 -6.92
CA LEU A 26 -8.26 -18.88 -6.29
C LEU A 26 -8.09 -17.61 -7.12
N PHE A 27 -7.93 -17.73 -8.43
CA PHE A 27 -7.84 -16.56 -9.31
C PHE A 27 -9.11 -15.74 -9.34
N THR A 28 -10.27 -16.38 -9.33
CA THR A 28 -11.56 -15.68 -9.27
C THR A 28 -11.69 -14.89 -7.97
N ILE A 29 -11.30 -15.48 -6.84
CA ILE A 29 -11.28 -14.82 -5.53
C ILE A 29 -10.35 -13.61 -5.57
N VAL A 30 -9.11 -13.76 -6.05
CA VAL A 30 -8.14 -12.67 -6.16
C VAL A 30 -8.64 -11.58 -7.12
N LEU A 31 -9.25 -11.96 -8.25
CA LEU A 31 -9.82 -10.98 -9.18
C LEU A 31 -10.93 -10.14 -8.54
N ILE A 32 -11.86 -10.77 -7.80
CA ILE A 32 -12.94 -10.07 -7.10
C ILE A 32 -12.37 -9.17 -6.01
N HIS A 33 -11.36 -9.63 -5.29
CA HIS A 33 -10.63 -8.83 -4.29
C HIS A 33 -10.03 -7.56 -4.93
N GLU A 34 -9.30 -7.69 -6.04
CA GLU A 34 -8.71 -6.55 -6.75
C GLU A 34 -9.77 -5.60 -7.34
N LEU A 35 -10.88 -6.15 -7.85
CA LEU A 35 -12.01 -5.35 -8.30
C LEU A 35 -12.61 -4.53 -7.15
N GLY A 36 -12.57 -5.03 -5.92
CA GLY A 36 -12.97 -4.28 -4.72
C GLY A 36 -12.16 -2.99 -4.58
N HIS A 37 -10.84 -3.04 -4.71
CA HIS A 37 -9.97 -1.85 -4.69
C HIS A 37 -10.28 -0.89 -5.84
N VAL A 38 -10.49 -1.42 -7.05
CA VAL A 38 -10.81 -0.61 -8.23
C VAL A 38 -12.13 0.13 -8.06
N VAL A 39 -13.18 -0.56 -7.61
CA VAL A 39 -14.50 0.05 -7.37
C VAL A 39 -14.38 1.13 -6.29
N ALA A 40 -13.70 0.85 -5.18
CA ALA A 40 -13.49 1.84 -4.13
C ALA A 40 -12.70 3.07 -4.64
N ALA A 41 -11.66 2.88 -5.47
CA ALA A 41 -10.90 3.96 -6.06
C ALA A 41 -11.78 4.84 -6.98
N LEU A 42 -12.60 4.22 -7.83
CA LEU A 42 -13.52 4.93 -8.72
C LEU A 42 -14.59 5.72 -7.94
N LEU A 43 -15.15 5.14 -6.87
CA LEU A 43 -16.13 5.83 -6.00
C LEU A 43 -15.56 7.06 -5.32
N VAL A 44 -14.25 7.05 -5.06
CA VAL A 44 -13.53 8.19 -4.45
C VAL A 44 -13.07 9.22 -5.50
N GLY A 45 -13.32 8.95 -6.80
CA GLY A 45 -12.97 9.84 -7.91
C GLY A 45 -11.50 9.74 -8.35
N VAL A 46 -10.86 8.59 -8.10
CA VAL A 46 -9.49 8.32 -8.51
C VAL A 46 -9.45 7.56 -9.82
N THR A 47 -8.63 8.01 -10.76
CA THR A 47 -8.46 7.33 -12.04
C THR A 47 -7.56 6.11 -11.92
N VAL A 48 -8.06 4.95 -12.35
CA VAL A 48 -7.30 3.70 -12.41
C VAL A 48 -6.71 3.55 -13.82
N LYS A 49 -5.39 3.58 -13.95
CA LYS A 49 -4.70 3.45 -15.25
C LYS A 49 -4.73 2.04 -15.81
N SER A 50 -4.41 1.08 -14.98
CA SER A 50 -4.35 -0.33 -15.40
C SER A 50 -4.53 -1.26 -14.21
N VAL A 51 -5.12 -2.42 -14.49
CA VAL A 51 -5.17 -3.55 -13.56
C VAL A 51 -4.38 -4.68 -14.20
N GLN A 52 -3.30 -5.11 -13.56
CA GLN A 52 -2.46 -6.23 -14.00
C GLN A 52 -2.66 -7.39 -13.03
N LEU A 53 -3.03 -8.55 -13.56
CA LEU A 53 -3.10 -9.78 -12.79
C LEU A 53 -1.75 -10.50 -12.90
N LEU A 54 -1.09 -10.61 -11.75
CA LEU A 54 0.14 -11.38 -11.55
C LEU A 54 -0.19 -12.72 -10.90
N PRO A 55 0.66 -13.75 -11.04
CA PRO A 55 0.44 -15.06 -10.41
C PRO A 55 0.28 -15.04 -8.87
N PHE A 56 0.82 -14.02 -8.23
CA PHE A 56 0.82 -13.85 -6.75
C PHE A 56 -0.08 -12.71 -6.27
N GLY A 57 -0.96 -12.17 -7.12
CA GLY A 57 -1.86 -11.07 -6.76
C GLY A 57 -2.14 -10.16 -7.95
N GLY A 58 -3.00 -9.16 -7.75
CA GLY A 58 -3.25 -8.10 -8.71
C GLY A 58 -2.49 -6.82 -8.34
N VAL A 59 -2.18 -6.00 -9.33
CA VAL A 59 -1.67 -4.65 -9.13
C VAL A 59 -2.55 -3.69 -9.89
N ALA A 60 -3.36 -2.93 -9.15
CA ALA A 60 -4.06 -1.78 -9.71
C ALA A 60 -3.12 -0.57 -9.69
N VAL A 61 -2.71 -0.10 -10.87
CA VAL A 61 -1.95 1.14 -10.99
C VAL A 61 -2.93 2.31 -10.90
N ILE A 62 -2.95 2.94 -9.74
CA ILE A 62 -3.79 4.10 -9.44
C ILE A 62 -2.97 5.36 -9.71
N GLU A 63 -3.49 6.27 -10.51
CA GLU A 63 -2.94 7.63 -10.60
C GLU A 63 -3.31 8.43 -9.36
N ASP A 64 -2.49 8.30 -8.33
CA ASP A 64 -2.58 9.20 -7.20
C ASP A 64 -1.83 10.50 -7.52
N HIS A 65 -2.59 11.51 -7.90
CA HIS A 65 -2.06 12.87 -8.08
C HIS A 65 -1.79 13.56 -6.72
N GLY A 66 -1.53 12.81 -5.66
CA GLY A 66 -1.29 13.35 -4.31
C GLY A 66 -2.52 13.98 -3.66
N ARG A 67 -3.70 13.77 -4.21
CA ARG A 67 -4.98 14.29 -3.70
C ARG A 67 -5.67 13.34 -2.73
N LEU A 68 -5.21 12.10 -2.63
CA LEU A 68 -5.81 11.12 -1.73
C LEU A 68 -5.53 11.49 -0.28
N THR A 69 -6.59 11.66 0.50
CA THR A 69 -6.49 11.74 1.95
C THR A 69 -6.15 10.36 2.52
N ALA A 70 -5.51 10.32 3.69
CA ALA A 70 -5.17 9.04 4.33
C ALA A 70 -6.40 8.15 4.57
N SER A 71 -7.56 8.74 4.93
CA SER A 71 -8.82 8.02 5.12
C SER A 71 -9.33 7.36 3.84
N ARG A 72 -9.21 8.03 2.70
CA ARG A 72 -9.59 7.46 1.39
C ARG A 72 -8.65 6.32 0.99
N GLU A 73 -7.35 6.48 1.22
CA GLU A 73 -6.37 5.42 0.97
C GLU A 73 -6.64 4.18 1.83
N ILE A 74 -6.97 4.36 3.12
CA ILE A 74 -7.40 3.27 4.02
C ILE A 74 -8.65 2.60 3.49
N GLY A 75 -9.67 3.37 3.07
CA GLY A 75 -10.91 2.82 2.52
C GLY A 75 -10.68 1.99 1.25
N ILE A 76 -9.84 2.49 0.34
CA ILE A 76 -9.45 1.73 -0.86
C ILE A 76 -8.72 0.44 -0.48
N ALA A 77 -7.73 0.51 0.43
CA ALA A 77 -6.95 -0.65 0.83
C ALA A 77 -7.79 -1.72 1.55
N LEU A 78 -8.81 -1.33 2.32
CA LEU A 78 -9.70 -2.28 3.00
C LEU A 78 -10.77 -2.87 2.08
N ALA A 79 -11.02 -2.29 0.91
CA ALA A 79 -12.09 -2.73 0.01
C ALA A 79 -11.86 -4.15 -0.55
N GLY A 80 -10.60 -4.55 -0.82
CA GLY A 80 -10.26 -5.90 -1.23
C GLY A 80 -10.60 -6.95 -0.16
N PRO A 81 -10.04 -6.85 1.05
CA PRO A 81 -10.39 -7.74 2.16
C PRO A 81 -11.90 -7.74 2.48
N LEU A 82 -12.60 -6.61 2.32
CA LEU A 82 -14.04 -6.52 2.50
C LEU A 82 -14.78 -7.40 1.48
N GLN A 83 -14.35 -7.43 0.21
CA GLN A 83 -14.94 -8.32 -0.80
C GLN A 83 -14.77 -9.80 -0.42
N ASN A 84 -13.61 -10.19 0.10
CA ASN A 84 -13.43 -11.55 0.62
C ASN A 84 -14.42 -11.84 1.76
N GLY A 85 -14.63 -10.90 2.69
CA GLY A 85 -15.62 -11.03 3.76
C GLY A 85 -17.04 -11.23 3.24
N ILE A 86 -17.44 -10.44 2.22
CA ILE A 86 -18.75 -10.58 1.57
C ILE A 86 -18.90 -11.96 0.93
N MET A 87 -17.89 -12.44 0.20
CA MET A 87 -17.88 -13.77 -0.41
C MET A 87 -17.97 -14.88 0.62
N ILE A 88 -17.30 -14.76 1.77
CA ILE A 88 -17.43 -15.71 2.89
C ILE A 88 -18.84 -15.75 3.42
N VAL A 89 -19.45 -14.61 3.71
CA VAL A 89 -20.83 -14.53 4.22
C VAL A 89 -21.83 -15.14 3.25
N MET A 90 -21.69 -14.88 1.95
CA MET A 90 -22.53 -15.48 0.91
C MET A 90 -22.38 -17.01 0.86
N ALA A 91 -21.14 -17.50 0.91
CA ALA A 91 -20.87 -18.94 0.87
C ALA A 91 -21.39 -19.66 2.13
N LEU A 92 -21.27 -19.05 3.31
CA LEU A 92 -21.86 -19.56 4.57
C LEU A 92 -23.39 -19.63 4.50
N GLY A 93 -24.02 -18.60 3.91
CA GLY A 93 -25.48 -18.60 3.69
C GLY A 93 -25.94 -19.74 2.77
N LEU A 94 -25.23 -20.00 1.68
CA LEU A 94 -25.50 -21.13 0.77
C LEU A 94 -25.30 -22.47 1.48
N GLN A 95 -24.23 -22.61 2.28
CA GLN A 95 -23.91 -23.79 3.05
C GLN A 95 -25.01 -24.11 4.06
N GLN A 96 -25.49 -23.12 4.81
CA GLN A 96 -26.58 -23.28 5.77
C GLN A 96 -27.91 -23.61 5.13
N ALA A 97 -28.17 -23.06 3.93
CA ALA A 97 -29.38 -23.35 3.16
C ALA A 97 -29.35 -24.73 2.46
N GLY A 98 -28.24 -25.48 2.57
CA GLY A 98 -28.08 -26.79 1.94
C GLY A 98 -27.85 -26.75 0.42
N TYR A 99 -27.52 -25.57 -0.15
CA TYR A 99 -27.24 -25.41 -1.57
C TYR A 99 -25.76 -25.62 -1.89
N GLY A 100 -25.50 -26.27 -3.03
CA GLY A 100 -24.16 -26.47 -3.57
C GLY A 100 -23.38 -27.61 -2.95
N ASN A 101 -22.16 -27.82 -3.45
CA ASN A 101 -21.24 -28.83 -2.92
C ASN A 101 -20.58 -28.31 -1.63
N GLN A 102 -20.79 -29.01 -0.53
CA GLN A 102 -20.33 -28.59 0.80
C GLN A 102 -18.79 -28.55 0.91
N GLU A 103 -18.09 -29.47 0.24
CA GLU A 103 -16.62 -29.51 0.22
C GLU A 103 -16.07 -28.29 -0.53
N PHE A 104 -16.65 -27.99 -1.70
CA PHE A 104 -16.27 -26.82 -2.49
C PHE A 104 -16.54 -25.50 -1.74
N LEU A 105 -17.70 -25.36 -1.07
CA LEU A 105 -18.01 -24.17 -0.29
C LEU A 105 -17.03 -24.00 0.89
N THR A 106 -16.68 -25.09 1.55
CA THR A 106 -15.68 -25.05 2.63
C THR A 106 -14.32 -24.64 2.12
N TYR A 107 -13.86 -25.18 0.97
CA TYR A 107 -12.64 -24.77 0.31
C TYR A 107 -12.69 -23.28 -0.05
N PHE A 108 -13.79 -22.81 -0.65
CA PHE A 108 -13.97 -21.41 -1.07
C PHE A 108 -13.92 -20.43 0.13
N ILE A 109 -14.56 -20.78 1.26
CA ILE A 109 -14.54 -20.01 2.50
C ILE A 109 -13.10 -19.90 3.03
N ASN A 110 -12.41 -21.06 3.14
CA ASN A 110 -11.04 -21.11 3.65
C ASN A 110 -10.07 -20.32 2.75
N ALA A 111 -10.19 -20.43 1.43
CA ALA A 111 -9.39 -19.69 0.48
C ALA A 111 -9.57 -18.17 0.63
N ASN A 112 -10.83 -17.71 0.71
CA ASN A 112 -11.13 -16.29 0.94
C ASN A 112 -10.58 -15.81 2.28
N ALA A 113 -10.73 -16.59 3.35
CA ALA A 113 -10.22 -16.22 4.67
C ALA A 113 -8.69 -16.10 4.68
N ILE A 114 -7.98 -17.06 4.07
CA ILE A 114 -6.52 -17.02 3.97
C ILE A 114 -6.06 -15.79 3.15
N ILE A 115 -6.68 -15.52 1.99
CA ILE A 115 -6.35 -14.36 1.15
C ILE A 115 -6.60 -13.06 1.89
N ALA A 116 -7.75 -12.91 2.58
CA ALA A 116 -8.07 -11.72 3.35
C ALA A 116 -7.08 -11.50 4.50
N LEU A 117 -6.83 -12.53 5.31
CA LEU A 117 -5.94 -12.45 6.46
C LEU A 117 -4.49 -12.15 6.03
N PHE A 118 -4.02 -12.79 4.94
CA PHE A 118 -2.70 -12.53 4.39
C PHE A 118 -2.57 -11.08 3.92
N ASN A 119 -3.57 -10.56 3.19
CA ASN A 119 -3.54 -9.16 2.73
C ASN A 119 -3.69 -8.15 3.87
N LEU A 120 -4.26 -8.50 5.01
CA LEU A 120 -4.35 -7.64 6.19
C LEU A 120 -3.07 -7.61 7.04
N VAL A 121 -2.05 -8.42 6.72
CA VAL A 121 -0.76 -8.35 7.41
C VAL A 121 -0.15 -6.95 7.21
N PRO A 122 0.32 -6.26 8.28
CA PRO A 122 0.79 -4.88 8.21
C PRO A 122 2.21 -4.76 7.61
N VAL A 123 2.42 -5.36 6.45
CA VAL A 123 3.69 -5.40 5.70
C VAL A 123 3.42 -5.00 4.25
N LEU A 124 4.16 -4.01 3.74
CA LEU A 124 4.10 -3.66 2.32
C LEU A 124 4.61 -4.85 1.45
N PRO A 125 4.08 -5.05 0.26
CA PRO A 125 3.08 -4.26 -0.46
C PRO A 125 1.63 -4.65 -0.16
N LEU A 126 1.36 -5.48 0.85
CA LEU A 126 0.03 -5.98 1.21
C LEU A 126 -0.89 -4.83 1.66
N ASP A 127 -2.20 -5.04 1.60
CA ASP A 127 -3.17 -3.99 1.92
C ASP A 127 -3.09 -3.52 3.38
N GLY A 128 -2.86 -4.44 4.32
CA GLY A 128 -2.59 -4.09 5.72
C GLY A 128 -1.36 -3.18 5.88
N GLY A 129 -0.33 -3.37 5.06
CA GLY A 129 0.82 -2.47 4.99
C GLY A 129 0.47 -1.07 4.49
N LYS A 130 -0.40 -0.97 3.47
CA LYS A 130 -0.92 0.32 2.97
C LYS A 130 -1.78 1.02 4.02
N VAL A 131 -2.67 0.27 4.70
CA VAL A 131 -3.49 0.78 5.83
C VAL A 131 -2.60 1.32 6.94
N LEU A 132 -1.59 0.56 7.35
CA LEU A 132 -0.62 1.00 8.37
C LEU A 132 0.12 2.26 7.92
N GLN A 133 0.64 2.29 6.68
CA GLN A 133 1.35 3.45 6.13
C GLN A 133 0.46 4.70 6.09
N ALA A 134 -0.78 4.58 5.61
CA ALA A 134 -1.74 5.68 5.57
C ALA A 134 -2.08 6.19 6.99
N THR A 135 -2.29 5.28 7.94
CA THR A 135 -2.57 5.63 9.34
C THR A 135 -1.38 6.35 9.98
N VAL A 136 -0.16 5.86 9.81
CA VAL A 136 1.06 6.48 10.34
C VAL A 136 1.29 7.86 9.72
N SER A 137 0.90 8.07 8.45
CA SER A 137 1.02 9.36 7.76
C SER A 137 0.18 10.49 8.39
N LEU A 138 -0.84 10.17 9.18
CA LEU A 138 -1.61 11.16 9.94
C LEU A 138 -0.79 11.77 11.09
N PHE A 139 0.15 11.04 11.65
CA PHE A 139 0.92 11.43 12.83
C PHE A 139 2.32 11.90 12.47
N LEU A 140 3.01 11.19 11.58
CA LEU A 140 4.39 11.48 11.19
C LEU A 140 4.46 12.30 9.89
N PRO A 141 5.56 13.06 9.67
CA PRO A 141 5.87 13.64 8.37
C PRO A 141 5.93 12.57 7.27
N TYR A 142 5.47 12.92 6.07
CA TYR A 142 5.29 11.95 4.98
C TYR A 142 6.58 11.22 4.59
N TYR A 143 7.72 11.92 4.54
CA TYR A 143 9.02 11.31 4.29
C TYR A 143 9.36 10.21 5.30
N TYR A 144 9.20 10.49 6.58
CA TYR A 144 9.48 9.52 7.64
C TYR A 144 8.49 8.37 7.67
N THR A 145 7.24 8.62 7.28
CA THR A 145 6.25 7.55 7.09
C THR A 145 6.71 6.56 6.03
N LEU A 146 7.12 7.04 4.84
CA LEU A 146 7.64 6.19 3.77
C LEU A 146 8.89 5.41 4.22
N LEU A 147 9.82 6.11 4.89
CA LEU A 147 11.09 5.53 5.33
C LEU A 147 10.87 4.40 6.35
N TRP A 148 10.08 4.66 7.39
CA TRP A 148 9.89 3.69 8.47
C TRP A 148 8.98 2.53 8.07
N SER A 149 7.90 2.77 7.34
CA SER A 149 7.05 1.69 6.83
C SER A 149 7.83 0.74 5.90
N GLY A 150 8.68 1.30 5.00
CA GLY A 150 9.55 0.49 4.16
C GLY A 150 10.57 -0.33 4.96
N ARG A 151 11.25 0.28 5.94
CA ARG A 151 12.24 -0.43 6.81
C ARG A 151 11.60 -1.55 7.61
N ILE A 152 10.43 -1.31 8.22
CA ILE A 152 9.68 -2.32 8.98
C ILE A 152 9.28 -3.47 8.05
N SER A 153 8.80 -3.16 6.84
CA SER A 153 8.39 -4.18 5.87
C SER A 153 9.57 -5.01 5.36
N VAL A 154 10.74 -4.40 5.15
CA VAL A 154 11.99 -5.14 4.81
C VAL A 154 12.37 -6.07 5.96
N ALA A 155 12.38 -5.58 7.20
CA ALA A 155 12.70 -6.40 8.36
C ALA A 155 11.72 -7.57 8.53
N ALA A 156 10.42 -7.32 8.36
CA ALA A 156 9.40 -8.37 8.39
C ALA A 156 9.61 -9.41 7.27
N SER A 157 9.95 -8.99 6.07
CA SER A 157 10.24 -9.90 4.95
C SER A 157 11.45 -10.81 5.24
N VAL A 158 12.49 -10.25 5.85
CA VAL A 158 13.68 -11.02 6.29
C VAL A 158 13.28 -12.02 7.37
N LEU A 159 12.45 -11.63 8.36
CA LEU A 159 11.96 -12.53 9.41
C LEU A 159 11.16 -13.70 8.83
N VAL A 160 10.34 -13.48 7.81
CA VAL A 160 9.61 -14.56 7.11
C VAL A 160 10.59 -15.55 6.47
N ILE A 161 11.64 -15.05 5.82
CA ILE A 161 12.67 -15.92 5.22
C ILE A 161 13.42 -16.70 6.29
N VAL A 162 13.85 -16.04 7.37
CA VAL A 162 14.55 -16.71 8.49
C VAL A 162 13.65 -17.80 9.09
N TYR A 163 12.37 -17.50 9.36
CA TYR A 163 11.40 -18.48 9.86
C TYR A 163 11.23 -19.67 8.90
N ALA A 164 11.25 -19.44 7.58
CA ALA A 164 11.16 -20.50 6.59
C ALA A 164 12.39 -21.44 6.58
N LEU A 165 13.56 -20.92 6.96
CA LEU A 165 14.83 -21.64 6.98
C LEU A 165 15.10 -22.37 8.32
N LEU A 166 14.44 -21.98 9.41
CA LEU A 166 14.67 -22.56 10.74
C LEU A 166 14.60 -24.10 10.78
N PRO A 167 13.66 -24.80 10.08
CA PRO A 167 13.59 -26.25 10.13
C PRO A 167 14.83 -26.95 9.58
N LEU A 168 15.60 -26.32 8.66
CA LEU A 168 16.85 -26.90 8.12
C LEU A 168 17.89 -27.14 9.21
N GLY A 169 18.01 -26.22 10.19
CA GLY A 169 18.92 -26.36 11.32
C GLY A 169 18.52 -27.45 12.32
N ALA A 170 17.25 -27.85 12.33
CA ALA A 170 16.68 -28.89 13.19
C ALA A 170 16.50 -30.25 12.47
N GLY A 171 17.11 -30.44 11.29
CA GLY A 171 16.94 -31.66 10.51
C GLY A 171 15.62 -31.79 9.77
N GLY A 172 14.81 -30.73 9.71
CA GLY A 172 13.54 -30.67 8.98
C GLY A 172 13.71 -30.21 7.53
N GLY A 173 12.61 -30.29 6.76
CA GLY A 173 12.57 -29.85 5.37
C GLY A 173 12.43 -28.34 5.20
N LEU A 174 12.90 -27.80 4.08
CA LEU A 174 12.73 -26.40 3.70
C LEU A 174 11.24 -26.07 3.46
N ARG A 175 10.75 -25.01 4.07
CA ARG A 175 9.40 -24.48 3.80
C ARG A 175 9.41 -23.60 2.54
N LEU A 176 9.50 -24.23 1.37
CA LEU A 176 9.72 -23.56 0.08
C LEU A 176 8.69 -22.46 -0.19
N ASN A 177 7.39 -22.71 0.12
CA ASN A 177 6.33 -21.71 -0.06
C ASN A 177 6.59 -20.44 0.74
N MET A 178 7.05 -20.56 1.99
CA MET A 178 7.37 -19.40 2.84
C MET A 178 8.62 -18.67 2.36
N VAL A 179 9.61 -19.38 1.82
CA VAL A 179 10.80 -18.77 1.19
C VAL A 179 10.38 -17.95 -0.01
N MET A 180 9.52 -18.47 -0.88
CA MET A 180 9.03 -17.76 -2.07
C MET A 180 8.26 -16.50 -1.69
N ILE A 181 7.36 -16.59 -0.71
CA ILE A 181 6.60 -15.43 -0.19
C ILE A 181 7.56 -14.40 0.40
N GLY A 182 8.48 -14.80 1.26
CA GLY A 182 9.45 -13.91 1.88
C GLY A 182 10.37 -13.24 0.86
N ALA A 183 10.84 -13.98 -0.15
CA ALA A 183 11.65 -13.45 -1.25
C ALA A 183 10.88 -12.42 -2.10
N PHE A 184 9.62 -12.71 -2.42
CA PHE A 184 8.75 -11.76 -3.13
C PHE A 184 8.52 -10.49 -2.32
N LEU A 185 8.17 -10.61 -1.03
CA LEU A 185 7.99 -9.45 -0.14
C LEU A 185 9.28 -8.65 -0.02
N LEU A 186 10.43 -9.30 0.15
CA LEU A 186 11.72 -8.63 0.25
C LEU A 186 12.07 -7.88 -1.03
N TYR A 187 11.94 -8.52 -2.20
CA TYR A 187 12.19 -7.89 -3.49
C TYR A 187 11.31 -6.67 -3.71
N SER A 188 10.00 -6.79 -3.45
CA SER A 188 9.04 -5.70 -3.58
C SER A 188 9.38 -4.53 -2.65
N ASN A 189 9.67 -4.81 -1.38
CA ASN A 189 10.00 -3.78 -0.39
C ASN A 189 11.34 -3.08 -0.67
N LEU A 190 12.35 -3.81 -1.16
CA LEU A 190 13.62 -3.21 -1.59
C LEU A 190 13.42 -2.29 -2.80
N THR A 191 12.58 -2.69 -3.74
CA THR A 191 12.22 -1.87 -4.91
C THR A 191 11.47 -0.61 -4.48
N ASP A 192 10.48 -0.73 -3.58
CA ASP A 192 9.74 0.42 -3.05
C ASP A 192 10.66 1.37 -2.26
N HIS A 193 11.60 0.83 -1.50
CA HIS A 193 12.61 1.62 -0.78
C HIS A 193 13.52 2.42 -1.73
N ARG A 194 13.92 1.84 -2.86
CA ARG A 194 14.68 2.56 -3.92
C ARG A 194 13.84 3.67 -4.56
N ASN A 195 12.53 3.49 -4.66
CA ASN A 195 11.59 4.44 -5.23
C ASN A 195 11.16 5.54 -4.25
N LEU A 196 11.56 5.48 -2.97
CA LEU A 196 11.20 6.46 -1.95
C LEU A 196 11.51 7.92 -2.37
N PRO A 197 12.68 8.25 -2.95
CA PRO A 197 12.95 9.63 -3.38
C PRO A 197 11.96 10.11 -4.43
N TYR A 198 11.60 9.27 -5.40
CA TYR A 198 10.62 9.61 -6.44
C TYR A 198 9.22 9.82 -5.88
N ARG A 199 8.80 8.97 -4.92
CA ARG A 199 7.52 9.13 -4.20
C ARG A 199 7.48 10.42 -3.40
N PHE A 200 8.59 10.80 -2.77
CA PHE A 200 8.69 12.04 -2.01
C PHE A 200 8.66 13.27 -2.93
N VAL A 201 9.38 13.24 -4.04
CA VAL A 201 9.34 14.32 -5.05
C VAL A 201 7.91 14.47 -5.62
N ALA A 202 7.26 13.37 -5.99
CA ALA A 202 5.87 13.40 -6.44
C ALA A 202 4.92 13.99 -5.39
N PHE A 203 5.12 13.68 -4.11
CA PHE A 203 4.38 14.29 -3.01
C PHE A 203 4.57 15.82 -2.96
N LEU A 204 5.81 16.32 -3.11
CA LEU A 204 6.09 17.75 -3.13
C LEU A 204 5.45 18.46 -4.33
N MET A 205 5.53 17.86 -5.52
CA MET A 205 4.92 18.41 -6.75
C MET A 205 3.39 18.53 -6.65
N ASN A 206 2.75 17.60 -5.95
CA ASN A 206 1.30 17.60 -5.78
C ASN A 206 0.80 18.52 -4.64
N ARG A 207 1.69 19.25 -3.96
CA ARG A 207 1.32 20.16 -2.85
C ARG A 207 0.50 21.37 -3.29
N GLU A 208 0.58 21.77 -4.56
CA GLU A 208 -0.21 22.89 -5.08
C GLU A 208 -1.72 22.62 -4.97
N ALA A 209 -2.18 21.40 -5.26
CA ALA A 209 -3.57 21.02 -5.10
C ALA A 209 -4.05 21.06 -3.63
N VAL A 210 -3.14 20.72 -2.68
CA VAL A 210 -3.41 20.82 -1.23
C VAL A 210 -3.54 22.29 -0.82
N TYR A 211 -2.68 23.16 -1.36
CA TYR A 211 -2.73 24.60 -1.11
C TYR A 211 -4.05 25.22 -1.58
N GLU A 212 -4.45 24.97 -2.82
CA GLU A 212 -5.73 25.48 -3.34
C GLU A 212 -6.93 25.05 -2.50
N TYR A 213 -6.94 23.78 -2.07
CA TYR A 213 -7.99 23.28 -1.18
C TYR A 213 -8.04 24.06 0.15
N HIS A 214 -6.88 24.26 0.79
CA HIS A 214 -6.80 24.97 2.07
C HIS A 214 -7.14 26.46 1.95
N LEU A 215 -6.82 27.09 0.82
CA LEU A 215 -7.24 28.49 0.55
C LEU A 215 -8.76 28.62 0.43
N ARG A 216 -9.41 27.67 -0.26
CA ARG A 216 -10.88 27.73 -0.48
C ARG A 216 -11.70 27.42 0.76
N THR A 217 -11.23 26.49 1.60
CA THR A 217 -11.96 26.01 2.76
C THR A 217 -11.64 26.74 4.05
N GLY A 218 -10.54 27.48 4.10
CA GLY A 218 -9.97 28.02 5.32
C GLY A 218 -9.55 26.92 6.29
N SER A 219 -8.27 26.81 6.60
CA SER A 219 -7.78 25.74 7.48
C SER A 219 -6.65 26.23 8.37
N VAL A 220 -6.43 25.50 9.48
CA VAL A 220 -5.32 25.80 10.39
C VAL A 220 -4.02 25.35 9.75
N ALA A 221 -3.10 26.31 9.51
CA ALA A 221 -1.76 26.00 9.05
C ALA A 221 -0.88 25.50 10.20
N ARG A 222 0.00 24.55 9.90
CA ARG A 222 0.93 24.01 10.88
C ARG A 222 2.27 24.73 10.82
N PRO A 223 2.76 25.31 11.93
CA PRO A 223 4.06 25.96 11.95
C PRO A 223 5.20 24.93 11.92
N ILE A 224 6.23 25.20 11.10
CA ILE A 224 7.52 24.51 11.14
C ILE A 224 8.55 25.58 11.51
N VAL A 225 9.31 25.32 12.57
CA VAL A 225 10.37 26.23 13.02
C VAL A 225 11.71 25.68 12.56
N ALA A 226 12.49 26.49 11.85
CA ALA A 226 13.80 26.08 11.33
C ALA A 226 14.82 27.22 11.47
N LEU A 227 16.07 26.88 11.80
CA LEU A 227 17.18 27.83 11.74
C LEU A 227 17.51 28.16 10.28
N SER A 228 17.95 29.40 10.01
CA SER A 228 18.35 29.87 8.68
C SER A 228 19.49 29.04 8.05
N ALA A 229 20.32 28.38 8.88
CA ALA A 229 21.41 27.50 8.44
C ALA A 229 20.94 26.07 8.08
N LYS A 230 19.67 25.70 8.33
CA LYS A 230 19.20 24.33 8.07
C LYS A 230 18.97 24.13 6.56
N PRO A 231 19.47 23.03 5.96
CA PRO A 231 19.30 22.78 4.55
C PRO A 231 17.83 22.59 4.17
N LEU A 232 17.47 23.03 2.97
CA LEU A 232 16.10 23.09 2.48
C LEU A 232 15.42 21.70 2.45
N ASP A 233 16.15 20.68 1.99
CA ASP A 233 15.65 19.30 1.94
C ASP A 233 15.27 18.76 3.33
N ALA A 234 16.02 19.13 4.37
CA ALA A 234 15.72 18.72 5.75
C ALA A 234 14.43 19.38 6.28
N ILE A 235 14.09 20.58 5.80
CA ILE A 235 12.83 21.26 6.15
C ILE A 235 11.67 20.61 5.40
N LEU A 236 11.82 20.32 4.09
CA LEU A 236 10.80 19.69 3.27
C LEU A 236 10.40 18.30 3.80
N ARG A 237 11.35 17.53 4.36
CA ARG A 237 11.09 16.23 5.00
C ARG A 237 10.19 16.31 6.23
N LEU A 238 9.96 17.49 6.80
CA LEU A 238 9.05 17.69 7.92
C LEU A 238 7.59 17.88 7.49
N PHE A 239 7.33 17.99 6.19
CA PHE A 239 5.99 18.22 5.69
C PHE A 239 5.08 17.02 5.95
N LYS A 240 3.90 17.30 6.53
CA LYS A 240 2.85 16.31 6.77
C LYS A 240 1.86 16.27 5.62
N ARG A 241 1.29 15.09 5.43
CA ARG A 241 0.20 14.89 4.47
C ARG A 241 -1.04 15.67 4.91
N ASN A 242 -1.78 16.22 3.96
CA ASN A 242 -3.05 16.93 4.19
C ASN A 242 -2.99 18.12 5.16
N GLN A 243 -1.83 18.69 5.41
CA GLN A 243 -1.66 19.89 6.24
C GLN A 243 -0.87 20.93 5.46
N TYR A 244 -1.28 22.19 5.60
CA TYR A 244 -0.54 23.33 5.06
C TYR A 244 0.49 23.82 6.10
N HIS A 245 1.68 24.25 5.63
CA HIS A 245 2.76 24.66 6.52
C HIS A 245 3.22 26.09 6.26
N PHE A 246 3.42 26.84 7.36
CA PHE A 246 4.22 28.04 7.37
C PHE A 246 5.56 27.77 8.05
N ILE A 247 6.65 28.21 7.41
CA ILE A 247 8.00 28.00 7.91
C ILE A 247 8.48 29.29 8.56
N TYR A 248 8.71 29.23 9.87
CA TYR A 248 9.29 30.30 10.67
C TYR A 248 10.80 30.12 10.67
N VAL A 249 11.51 31.01 9.98
CA VAL A 249 12.95 30.98 9.88
C VAL A 249 13.53 31.81 11.03
N LEU A 250 14.34 31.16 11.88
CA LEU A 250 15.00 31.79 13.02
C LEU A 250 16.45 32.07 12.74
N ASN A 251 16.98 33.17 13.31
CA ASN A 251 18.41 33.42 13.40
C ASN A 251 19.06 32.62 14.55
N GLY A 252 20.38 32.69 14.67
CA GLY A 252 21.11 32.03 15.76
C GLY A 252 20.79 32.55 17.17
N LYS A 253 20.06 33.69 17.28
CA LYS A 253 19.60 34.28 18.55
C LYS A 253 18.15 33.91 18.91
N GLY A 254 17.49 33.07 18.08
CA GLY A 254 16.11 32.64 18.30
C GLY A 254 15.04 33.63 17.82
N ASN A 255 15.39 34.75 17.19
CA ASN A 255 14.42 35.69 16.64
C ASN A 255 13.93 35.25 15.28
N VAL A 256 12.63 35.44 14.99
CA VAL A 256 12.03 35.17 13.67
C VAL A 256 12.54 36.20 12.68
N VAL A 257 13.24 35.75 11.65
CA VAL A 257 13.77 36.58 10.56
C VAL A 257 12.80 36.65 9.40
N ALA A 258 12.10 35.53 9.12
CA ALA A 258 11.14 35.45 8.02
C ALA A 258 10.06 34.40 8.31
N VAL A 259 8.88 34.61 7.72
CA VAL A 259 7.82 33.58 7.65
C VAL A 259 7.60 33.28 6.19
N VAL A 260 7.82 32.04 5.80
CA VAL A 260 7.83 31.60 4.40
C VAL A 260 6.72 30.54 4.18
N PRO A 261 5.83 30.72 3.21
CA PRO A 261 4.86 29.70 2.84
C PRO A 261 5.54 28.50 2.17
N GLU A 262 4.97 27.32 2.32
CA GLU A 262 5.55 26.07 1.80
C GLU A 262 5.80 26.10 0.28
N GLN A 263 4.95 26.80 -0.52
CA GLN A 263 5.09 26.92 -1.96
C GLN A 263 6.41 27.57 -2.36
N ARG A 264 6.81 28.60 -1.61
CA ARG A 264 8.06 29.31 -1.90
C ARG A 264 9.29 28.43 -1.63
N LEU A 265 9.22 27.54 -0.62
CA LEU A 265 10.29 26.56 -0.38
C LEU A 265 10.33 25.52 -1.51
N ILE A 266 9.16 25.03 -1.92
CA ILE A 266 9.04 24.03 -2.99
C ILE A 266 9.54 24.62 -4.31
N SER A 267 9.12 25.85 -4.69
CA SER A 267 9.58 26.51 -5.91
C SER A 267 11.10 26.72 -5.89
N THR A 268 11.65 27.15 -4.75
CA THR A 268 13.10 27.29 -4.59
C THR A 268 13.84 25.95 -4.72
N TYR A 269 13.26 24.87 -4.21
CA TYR A 269 13.85 23.52 -4.29
C TYR A 269 13.91 23.00 -5.73
N PHE A 270 12.88 23.28 -6.54
CA PHE A 270 12.82 22.86 -7.94
C PHE A 270 13.44 23.87 -8.92
N GLY A 271 13.89 25.04 -8.44
CA GLY A 271 14.46 26.10 -9.29
C GLY A 271 13.42 26.80 -10.16
N MET A 272 12.15 26.84 -9.72
CA MET A 272 11.04 27.50 -10.39
C MET A 272 10.80 28.90 -9.86
#